data_cce1b5154b4b661aeff266c76a122558
#
_entry.id   cce1b5154b4b661aeff266c76a122558
#
_cell.length_a   1.000
_cell.length_b   1.000
_cell.length_c   1.000
_cell.angle_alpha   90.00
_cell.angle_beta   90.00
_cell.angle_gamma   90.00
#
_symmetry.space_group_name_H-M   'P 1'
#
loop_
_entity.id
_entity.type
_entity.pdbx_description
1 polymer ?
#
loop_
_entity_poly.entity_id
_entity_poly.type
_entity_poly.pdbx_seq_one_letter_code
_entity_poly.pdbx_strand_id
1 'polypeptide(L)'
;MTGLDLQRRFVEAGSSLPVIFLTGHGDVATAVHTMKYGALDFLEKRGDPMVLAAAVERACKKSLAAAKAAAEAQSYQTAYDALTPREREVFVLAAKGLSNKEAAEVLGIGAETVKMHKANAYAKLGVQSSLEAYQWLENLPTPQPKDVP
;
A
#
# COMPACT_ATOMS: atom_id res chain seq x y z
N MET A 1 -24.10 18.89 12.30
CA MET A 1 -23.02 17.91 12.10
C MET A 1 -21.99 18.14 13.20
N THR A 2 -21.72 17.10 14.00
CA THR A 2 -20.73 17.13 15.07
C THR A 2 -19.36 16.69 14.56
N GLY A 3 -18.28 16.88 15.35
CA GLY A 3 -16.95 16.35 15.01
C GLY A 3 -16.94 14.82 14.90
N LEU A 4 -17.76 14.14 15.70
CA LEU A 4 -17.94 12.69 15.63
C LEU A 4 -18.59 12.23 14.33
N ASP A 5 -19.58 12.97 13.85
CA ASP A 5 -20.22 12.69 12.56
C ASP A 5 -19.24 12.85 11.40
N LEU A 6 -18.38 13.89 11.49
CA LEU A 6 -17.35 14.15 10.49
C LEU A 6 -16.30 13.03 10.48
N GLN A 7 -15.84 12.60 11.65
CA GLN A 7 -14.89 11.48 11.76
C GLN A 7 -15.47 10.21 11.12
N ARG A 8 -16.72 9.89 11.42
CA ARG A 8 -17.40 8.72 10.85
C ARG A 8 -17.38 8.78 9.32
N ARG A 9 -17.72 9.94 8.74
CA ARG A 9 -17.68 10.14 7.28
C ARG A 9 -16.28 9.97 6.69
N PHE A 10 -15.22 10.40 7.39
CA PHE A 10 -13.85 10.16 6.94
C PHE A 10 -13.51 8.66 6.93
N VAL A 11 -13.92 7.93 7.96
CA VAL A 11 -13.72 6.48 8.02
C VAL A 11 -14.50 5.77 6.90
N GLU A 12 -15.76 6.12 6.71
CA GLU A 12 -16.61 5.56 5.64
C GLU A 12 -16.10 5.87 4.23
N ALA A 13 -15.48 7.05 4.05
CA ALA A 13 -14.85 7.43 2.80
C ALA A 13 -13.45 6.83 2.59
N GLY A 14 -12.97 5.99 3.53
CA GLY A 14 -11.63 5.39 3.45
C GLY A 14 -10.48 6.39 3.55
N SER A 15 -10.73 7.56 4.18
CA SER A 15 -9.70 8.59 4.33
C SER A 15 -8.60 8.13 5.30
N SER A 16 -7.35 8.30 4.89
CA SER A 16 -6.16 8.01 5.72
C SER A 16 -5.66 9.23 6.52
N LEU A 17 -6.38 10.35 6.45
CA LEU A 17 -5.98 11.57 7.16
C LEU A 17 -6.06 11.35 8.68
N PRO A 18 -5.01 11.70 9.43
CA PRO A 18 -5.06 11.66 10.89
C PRO A 18 -5.97 12.75 11.42
N VAL A 19 -6.79 12.40 12.42
CA VAL A 19 -7.75 13.31 13.05
C VAL A 19 -7.35 13.53 14.49
N ILE A 20 -7.27 14.79 14.91
CA ILE A 20 -7.07 15.20 16.30
C ILE A 20 -8.32 15.95 16.76
N PHE A 21 -8.91 15.52 17.87
CA PHE A 21 -10.05 16.19 18.47
C PHE A 21 -9.59 17.26 19.45
N LEU A 22 -10.18 18.45 19.34
CA LEU A 22 -10.08 19.50 20.35
C LEU A 22 -11.44 19.71 20.99
N THR A 23 -11.52 19.60 22.30
CA THR A 23 -12.74 19.77 23.06
C THR A 23 -12.66 20.91 24.06
N GLY A 24 -13.77 21.63 24.29
CA GLY A 24 -13.88 22.61 25.37
C GLY A 24 -14.18 21.96 26.73
N HIS A 25 -14.87 20.81 26.71
CA HIS A 25 -15.19 19.98 27.87
C HIS A 25 -15.11 18.53 27.46
N GLY A 26 -13.95 17.91 27.72
CA GLY A 26 -13.72 16.51 27.40
C GLY A 26 -14.25 15.61 28.50
N ASP A 27 -15.12 14.67 28.16
CA ASP A 27 -15.44 13.54 29.02
C ASP A 27 -14.70 12.29 28.53
N VAL A 28 -14.49 11.34 29.44
CA VAL A 28 -13.78 10.08 29.16
C VAL A 28 -14.51 9.24 28.13
N ALA A 29 -15.83 9.24 28.13
CA ALA A 29 -16.64 8.45 27.22
C ALA A 29 -16.45 8.92 25.77
N THR A 30 -16.48 10.24 25.54
CA THR A 30 -16.24 10.85 24.22
C THR A 30 -14.81 10.57 23.76
N ALA A 31 -13.81 10.72 24.64
CA ALA A 31 -12.42 10.43 24.33
C ALA A 31 -12.23 8.97 23.89
N VAL A 32 -12.75 8.03 24.65
CA VAL A 32 -12.69 6.60 24.32
C VAL A 32 -13.39 6.31 22.99
N HIS A 33 -14.53 6.93 22.74
CA HIS A 33 -15.27 6.75 21.49
C HIS A 33 -14.45 7.23 20.28
N THR A 34 -13.92 8.46 20.33
CA THR A 34 -13.12 9.01 19.23
C THR A 34 -11.87 8.19 18.94
N MET A 35 -11.19 7.72 19.99
CA MET A 35 -10.00 6.89 19.84
C MET A 35 -10.31 5.52 19.23
N LYS A 36 -11.44 4.90 19.58
CA LYS A 36 -11.90 3.64 18.96
C LYS A 36 -12.19 3.78 17.46
N TYR A 37 -12.61 4.96 17.02
CA TYR A 37 -12.84 5.26 15.60
C TYR A 37 -11.59 5.82 14.89
N GLY A 38 -10.41 5.66 15.49
CA GLY A 38 -9.14 5.92 14.83
C GLY A 38 -8.67 7.37 14.91
N ALA A 39 -9.18 8.17 15.86
CA ALA A 39 -8.57 9.47 16.14
C ALA A 39 -7.11 9.29 16.60
N LEU A 40 -6.24 10.17 16.14
CA LEU A 40 -4.83 10.14 16.52
C LEU A 40 -4.64 10.62 17.96
N ASP A 41 -5.41 11.64 18.34
CA ASP A 41 -5.37 12.20 19.70
C ASP A 41 -6.67 12.93 20.04
N PHE A 42 -6.87 13.18 21.35
CA PHE A 42 -8.01 13.90 21.91
C PHE A 42 -7.49 14.86 22.97
N LEU A 43 -7.58 16.17 22.70
CA LEU A 43 -6.97 17.21 23.52
C LEU A 43 -8.00 18.24 23.98
N GLU A 44 -7.76 18.87 25.11
CA GLU A 44 -8.56 19.98 25.60
C GLU A 44 -8.12 21.32 24.95
N LYS A 45 -9.08 22.16 24.55
CA LYS A 45 -8.81 23.47 23.97
C LYS A 45 -8.02 24.41 24.88
N ARG A 46 -8.13 24.22 26.20
CA ARG A 46 -7.43 25.00 27.22
C ARG A 46 -6.15 24.34 27.73
N GLY A 47 -5.74 23.24 27.10
CA GLY A 47 -4.51 22.54 27.44
C GLY A 47 -3.26 23.29 27.01
N ASP A 48 -2.11 22.72 27.34
CA ASP A 48 -0.80 23.27 26.96
C ASP A 48 -0.66 23.32 25.41
N PRO A 49 -0.39 24.48 24.82
CA PRO A 49 -0.16 24.62 23.39
C PRO A 49 0.96 23.72 22.85
N MET A 50 1.96 23.39 23.66
CA MET A 50 3.06 22.50 23.29
C MET A 50 2.59 21.06 23.05
N VAL A 51 1.59 20.60 23.81
CA VAL A 51 0.98 19.29 23.61
C VAL A 51 0.23 19.24 22.28
N LEU A 52 -0.50 20.29 21.95
CA LEU A 52 -1.17 20.41 20.64
C LEU A 52 -0.14 20.43 19.49
N ALA A 53 0.90 21.23 19.62
CA ALA A 53 1.95 21.32 18.59
C ALA A 53 2.62 19.96 18.36
N ALA A 54 2.94 19.22 19.43
CA ALA A 54 3.50 17.87 19.34
C ALA A 54 2.54 16.87 18.68
N ALA A 55 1.24 16.95 18.99
CA ALA A 55 0.22 16.12 18.36
C ALA A 55 0.08 16.41 16.86
N VAL A 56 0.09 17.67 16.45
CA VAL A 56 0.05 18.08 15.04
C VAL A 56 1.31 17.60 14.30
N GLU A 57 2.47 17.70 14.92
CA GLU A 57 3.72 17.21 14.33
C GLU A 57 3.67 15.68 14.09
N ARG A 58 3.20 14.91 15.06
CA ARG A 58 2.98 13.47 14.89
C ARG A 58 1.99 13.16 13.77
N ALA A 59 0.90 13.91 13.69
CA ALA A 59 -0.10 13.78 12.64
C ALA A 59 0.48 14.03 11.24
N CYS A 60 1.26 15.11 11.10
CA CYS A 60 1.93 15.44 9.84
C CYS A 60 2.92 14.34 9.41
N LYS A 61 3.77 13.86 10.33
CA LYS A 61 4.72 12.76 10.06
C LYS A 61 4.00 11.50 9.62
N LYS A 62 2.93 11.12 10.31
CA LYS A 62 2.11 9.94 9.96
C LYS A 62 1.45 10.10 8.58
N SER A 63 0.89 11.26 8.29
CA SER A 63 0.26 11.55 7.00
C SER A 63 1.27 11.51 5.85
N LEU A 64 2.43 12.12 6.02
CA LEU A 64 3.50 12.10 5.01
C LEU A 64 4.03 10.68 4.76
N ALA A 65 4.22 9.89 5.81
CA ALA A 65 4.66 8.50 5.67
C ALA A 65 3.61 7.65 4.93
N ALA A 66 2.31 7.83 5.22
CA ALA A 66 1.22 7.15 4.54
C ALA A 66 1.13 7.56 3.06
N ALA A 67 1.27 8.86 2.75
CA ALA A 67 1.28 9.38 1.38
C ALA A 67 2.47 8.82 0.57
N LYS A 68 3.65 8.76 1.18
CA LYS A 68 4.84 8.17 0.57
C LYS A 68 4.64 6.69 0.26
N ALA A 69 4.15 5.91 1.23
CA ALA A 69 3.87 4.49 1.05
C ALA A 69 2.83 4.25 -0.06
N ALA A 70 1.77 5.06 -0.11
CA ALA A 70 0.75 4.97 -1.16
C ALA A 70 1.32 5.29 -2.55
N ALA A 71 2.19 6.31 -2.67
CA ALA A 71 2.86 6.66 -3.92
C ALA A 71 3.81 5.56 -4.39
N GLU A 72 4.57 4.95 -3.47
CA GLU A 72 5.44 3.80 -3.78
C GLU A 72 4.62 2.60 -4.27
N ALA A 73 3.56 2.24 -3.56
CA ALA A 73 2.66 1.14 -3.95
C ALA A 73 2.04 1.40 -5.33
N GLN A 74 1.61 2.62 -5.61
CA GLN A 74 1.07 3.01 -6.92
C GLN A 74 2.13 2.91 -8.02
N SER A 75 3.37 3.26 -7.72
CA SER A 75 4.50 3.12 -8.67
C SER A 75 4.74 1.66 -9.05
N TYR A 76 4.75 0.75 -8.09
CA TYR A 76 4.85 -0.70 -8.35
C TYR A 76 3.66 -1.21 -9.19
N GLN A 77 2.45 -0.82 -8.85
CA GLN A 77 1.26 -1.22 -9.60
C GLN A 77 1.31 -0.73 -11.06
N THR A 78 1.68 0.52 -11.27
CA THR A 78 1.79 1.11 -12.61
C THR A 78 2.85 0.37 -13.45
N ALA A 79 4.01 0.05 -12.86
CA ALA A 79 5.06 -0.70 -13.55
C ALA A 79 4.60 -2.12 -13.91
N TYR A 80 3.90 -2.79 -13.01
CA TYR A 80 3.35 -4.12 -13.25
C TYR A 80 2.29 -4.12 -14.36
N ASP A 81 1.41 -3.12 -14.36
CA ASP A 81 0.36 -2.96 -15.37
C ASP A 81 0.92 -2.66 -16.77
N ALA A 82 2.13 -2.11 -16.84
CA ALA A 82 2.84 -1.88 -18.10
C ALA A 82 3.38 -3.16 -18.75
N LEU A 83 3.45 -4.27 -18.01
CA LEU A 83 3.81 -5.57 -18.58
C LEU A 83 2.68 -6.10 -19.46
N THR A 84 3.04 -6.81 -20.54
CA THR A 84 2.06 -7.59 -21.29
C THR A 84 1.52 -8.75 -20.47
N PRO A 85 0.34 -9.33 -20.80
CA PRO A 85 -0.19 -10.49 -20.07
C PRO A 85 0.81 -11.65 -19.99
N ARG A 86 1.51 -11.96 -21.05
CA ARG A 86 2.53 -13.02 -21.08
C ARG A 86 3.76 -12.69 -20.25
N GLU A 87 4.20 -11.45 -20.26
CA GLU A 87 5.29 -10.99 -19.42
C GLU A 87 4.95 -11.12 -17.92
N ARG A 88 3.72 -10.80 -17.52
CA ARG A 88 3.26 -10.98 -16.15
C ARG A 88 3.24 -12.44 -15.74
N GLU A 89 2.64 -13.31 -16.55
CA GLU A 89 2.59 -14.75 -16.30
C GLU A 89 3.98 -15.34 -16.10
N VAL A 90 4.89 -15.05 -17.01
CA VAL A 90 6.28 -15.50 -16.94
C VAL A 90 7.00 -14.92 -15.73
N PHE A 91 6.79 -13.64 -15.43
CA PHE A 91 7.40 -12.98 -14.29
C PHE A 91 6.99 -13.61 -12.96
N VAL A 92 5.70 -13.90 -12.78
CA VAL A 92 5.18 -14.57 -11.58
C VAL A 92 5.77 -15.97 -11.41
N LEU A 93 5.84 -16.75 -12.49
CA LEU A 93 6.43 -18.09 -12.46
C LEU A 93 7.94 -18.05 -12.14
N ALA A 94 8.65 -17.10 -12.71
CA ALA A 94 10.08 -16.90 -12.42
C ALA A 94 10.31 -16.49 -10.95
N ALA A 95 9.46 -15.64 -10.40
CA ALA A 95 9.49 -15.26 -8.99
C ALA A 95 9.25 -16.43 -8.05
N LYS A 96 8.44 -17.42 -8.47
CA LYS A 96 8.23 -18.69 -7.76
C LYS A 96 9.40 -19.66 -7.88
N GLY A 97 10.43 -19.30 -8.64
CA GLY A 97 11.63 -20.12 -8.82
C GLY A 97 11.55 -21.15 -9.94
N LEU A 98 10.53 -21.12 -10.81
CA LEU A 98 10.43 -22.02 -11.95
C LEU A 98 11.51 -21.69 -13.00
N SER A 99 12.11 -22.73 -13.57
CA SER A 99 12.99 -22.61 -14.73
C SER A 99 12.21 -22.19 -15.98
N ASN A 100 12.91 -21.74 -17.01
CA ASN A 100 12.28 -21.40 -18.31
C ASN A 100 11.53 -22.62 -18.89
N LYS A 101 12.08 -23.82 -18.72
CA LYS A 101 11.46 -25.06 -19.19
C LYS A 101 10.17 -25.37 -18.41
N GLU A 102 10.21 -25.29 -17.10
CA GLU A 102 9.03 -25.52 -16.23
C GLU A 102 7.92 -24.50 -16.51
N ALA A 103 8.27 -23.22 -16.64
CA ALA A 103 7.33 -22.17 -17.01
C ALA A 103 6.73 -22.39 -18.41
N ALA A 104 7.53 -22.86 -19.37
CA ALA A 104 7.08 -23.20 -20.70
C ALA A 104 6.03 -24.32 -20.68
N GLU A 105 6.23 -25.34 -19.87
CA GLU A 105 5.27 -26.43 -19.68
C GLU A 105 3.95 -25.93 -19.06
N VAL A 106 4.02 -25.07 -18.06
CA VAL A 106 2.82 -24.48 -17.40
C VAL A 106 2.02 -23.61 -18.39
N LEU A 107 2.69 -22.82 -19.20
CA LEU A 107 2.04 -21.88 -20.11
C LEU A 107 1.72 -22.45 -21.50
N GLY A 108 2.22 -23.65 -21.81
CA GLY A 108 2.03 -24.27 -23.11
C GLY A 108 2.72 -23.52 -24.28
N ILE A 109 3.88 -22.92 -24.03
CA ILE A 109 4.70 -22.18 -25.00
C ILE A 109 6.14 -22.71 -25.02
N GLY A 110 6.95 -22.27 -25.97
CA GLY A 110 8.35 -22.65 -26.07
C GLY A 110 9.22 -22.02 -24.97
N ALA A 111 10.26 -22.74 -24.53
CA ALA A 111 11.21 -22.26 -23.53
C ALA A 111 11.95 -20.99 -23.97
N GLU A 112 12.29 -20.87 -25.25
CA GLU A 112 12.90 -19.66 -25.81
C GLU A 112 11.93 -18.46 -25.79
N THR A 113 10.63 -18.69 -25.98
CA THR A 113 9.58 -17.67 -25.84
C THR A 113 9.46 -17.22 -24.39
N VAL A 114 9.51 -18.14 -23.43
CA VAL A 114 9.56 -17.82 -21.98
C VAL A 114 10.78 -16.96 -21.67
N LYS A 115 11.95 -17.34 -22.16
CA LYS A 115 13.19 -16.59 -21.98
C LYS A 115 13.08 -15.14 -22.49
N MET A 116 12.46 -14.96 -23.66
CA MET A 116 12.21 -13.64 -24.22
C MET A 116 11.27 -12.79 -23.35
N HIS A 117 10.12 -13.34 -22.95
CA HIS A 117 9.17 -12.64 -22.08
C HIS A 117 9.77 -12.32 -20.72
N LYS A 118 10.54 -13.25 -20.14
CA LYS A 118 11.26 -13.04 -18.89
C LYS A 118 12.27 -11.89 -19.00
N ALA A 119 13.08 -11.87 -20.04
CA ALA A 119 14.05 -10.80 -20.27
C ALA A 119 13.37 -9.44 -20.41
N ASN A 120 12.27 -9.37 -21.15
CA ASN A 120 11.49 -8.14 -21.32
C ASN A 120 10.88 -7.66 -19.99
N ALA A 121 10.27 -8.57 -19.23
CA ALA A 121 9.71 -8.24 -17.93
C ALA A 121 10.79 -7.76 -16.95
N TYR A 122 11.91 -8.45 -16.87
CA TYR A 122 13.03 -8.10 -16.01
C TYR A 122 13.61 -6.73 -16.37
N ALA A 123 13.77 -6.44 -17.66
CA ALA A 123 14.24 -5.13 -18.12
C ALA A 123 13.26 -4.00 -17.74
N LYS A 124 11.96 -4.21 -17.93
CA LYS A 124 10.92 -3.21 -17.58
C LYS A 124 10.83 -2.93 -16.09
N LEU A 125 11.05 -3.94 -15.24
CA LEU A 125 10.93 -3.84 -13.79
C LEU A 125 12.27 -3.58 -13.09
N GLY A 126 13.39 -3.65 -13.80
CA GLY A 126 14.72 -3.42 -13.24
C GLY A 126 15.19 -4.53 -12.29
N VAL A 127 14.75 -5.78 -12.50
CA VAL A 127 15.17 -6.94 -11.71
C VAL A 127 16.10 -7.84 -12.53
N GLN A 128 16.96 -8.61 -11.86
CA GLN A 128 18.00 -9.43 -12.50
C GLN A 128 17.96 -10.91 -12.09
N SER A 129 17.22 -11.25 -11.04
CA SER A 129 17.13 -12.61 -10.52
C SER A 129 15.72 -12.97 -10.09
N SER A 130 15.47 -14.27 -9.90
CA SER A 130 14.18 -14.74 -9.38
C SER A 130 13.92 -14.28 -7.93
N LEU A 131 14.98 -14.13 -7.14
CA LEU A 131 14.87 -13.57 -5.78
C LEU A 131 14.44 -12.10 -5.83
N GLU A 132 15.07 -11.28 -6.67
CA GLU A 132 14.68 -9.89 -6.87
C GLU A 132 13.25 -9.78 -7.41
N ALA A 133 12.86 -10.65 -8.33
CA ALA A 133 11.50 -10.72 -8.84
C ALA A 133 10.48 -11.03 -7.74
N TYR A 134 10.78 -11.97 -6.86
CA TYR A 134 9.95 -12.31 -5.70
C TYR A 134 9.81 -11.11 -4.75
N GLN A 135 10.93 -10.49 -4.37
CA GLN A 135 10.93 -9.30 -3.51
C GLN A 135 10.18 -8.13 -4.14
N TRP A 136 10.29 -7.98 -5.46
CA TRP A 136 9.57 -6.96 -6.21
C TRP A 136 8.05 -7.17 -6.12
N LEU A 137 7.58 -8.41 -6.28
CA LEU A 137 6.15 -8.76 -6.18
C LEU A 137 5.57 -8.50 -4.79
N GLU A 138 6.36 -8.67 -3.73
CA GLU A 138 5.91 -8.38 -2.37
C GLU A 138 5.57 -6.90 -2.14
N ASN A 139 6.08 -6.00 -2.96
CA ASN A 139 5.77 -4.57 -2.89
C ASN A 139 4.48 -4.19 -3.62
N LEU A 140 3.84 -5.11 -4.35
CA LEU A 140 2.53 -4.86 -4.95
C LEU A 140 1.47 -4.75 -3.85
N PRO A 141 0.57 -3.76 -3.92
CA PRO A 141 -0.45 -3.53 -2.89
C PRO A 141 -1.46 -4.67 -2.76
N THR A 142 -1.72 -5.40 -3.83
CA THR A 142 -2.61 -6.57 -3.81
C THR A 142 -2.27 -7.49 -4.99
N PRO A 143 -1.96 -8.78 -4.76
CA PRO A 143 -1.86 -9.74 -5.85
C PRO A 143 -3.21 -9.84 -6.56
N GLN A 144 -3.28 -9.46 -7.82
CA GLN A 144 -4.52 -9.63 -8.59
C GLN A 144 -4.75 -11.13 -8.85
N PRO A 145 -5.95 -11.66 -8.55
CA PRO A 145 -6.26 -13.08 -8.78
C PRO A 145 -6.11 -13.52 -10.24
N LYS A 146 -6.14 -12.57 -11.15
CA LYS A 146 -5.99 -12.78 -12.60
C LYS A 146 -4.56 -13.08 -13.05
N ASP A 147 -3.59 -12.82 -12.19
CA ASP A 147 -2.16 -12.92 -12.53
C ASP A 147 -1.50 -14.17 -11.91
N VAL A 148 -2.28 -15.00 -11.23
CA VAL A 148 -1.82 -16.28 -10.68
C VAL A 148 -2.16 -17.38 -11.71
N PRO A 149 -1.15 -17.93 -12.38
CA PRO A 149 -1.36 -19.06 -13.28
C PRO A 149 -1.79 -20.32 -12.54
#